data_7d40df9e084a48326948d9fa5da7b45e
#
_entry.id   7d40df9e084a48326948d9fa5da7b45e
#
_cell.length_a   1.000
_cell.length_b   1.000
_cell.length_c   1.000
_cell.angle_alpha   90.00
_cell.angle_beta   90.00
_cell.angle_gamma   90.00
#
_symmetry.space_group_name_H-M   'P 1'
#
loop_
_entity.id
_entity.type
_entity.pdbx_description
1 polymer ?
#
loop_
_entity_poly.entity_id
_entity_poly.type
_entity_poly.pdbx_seq_one_letter_code
_entity_poly.pdbx_strand_id
1 'polypeptide(L)'
;MGLVGVGSFARISVIDDDHAVREATKDLLRSLGYEAVTFESAEAFLNSGAFAETACILTDVQMPGMDGVALQTFLLSHGHSLPMIFITAFPDDDVKRKVLDAGAYGYLVKPFDESRLLHCIETAMAH
;
A
#
# COMPACT_ATOMS: atom_id res chain seq x y z
N MET A 1 25.79 -14.13 -0.35
CA MET A 1 25.27 -14.34 -0.25
C MET A 1 24.03 -14.67 -0.03
N GLY A 2 23.58 -15.72 0.19
CA GLY A 2 22.23 -16.07 0.43
C GLY A 2 21.41 -14.97 0.96
N LEU A 3 22.00 -14.01 1.40
CA LEU A 3 21.34 -12.84 1.86
C LEU A 3 20.45 -12.24 0.83
N VAL A 4 20.76 -12.49 -0.41
CA VAL A 4 19.96 -12.00 -1.51
C VAL A 4 18.53 -12.50 -1.37
N GLY A 5 18.37 -13.76 -1.01
CA GLY A 5 17.05 -14.33 -0.81
C GLY A 5 16.29 -13.59 0.26
N VAL A 6 16.98 -13.25 1.33
CA VAL A 6 16.35 -12.52 2.42
C VAL A 6 15.92 -11.14 1.94
N GLY A 7 16.78 -10.46 1.21
CA GLY A 7 16.46 -9.13 0.73
C GLY A 7 15.31 -9.10 -0.25
N SER A 8 14.99 -10.24 -0.87
CA SER A 8 13.90 -10.28 -1.84
C SER A 8 12.54 -10.49 -1.19
N PHE A 9 12.47 -10.72 0.10
CA PHE A 9 11.20 -10.90 0.80
C PHE A 9 10.63 -9.57 1.24
N ALA A 10 10.34 -8.74 0.24
CA ALA A 10 9.71 -7.45 0.51
C ALA A 10 8.28 -7.69 0.97
N ARG A 11 7.93 -7.13 2.10
CA ARG A 11 6.58 -7.26 2.65
C ARG A 11 5.74 -6.07 2.29
N ILE A 12 4.59 -6.33 1.70
CA ILE A 12 3.62 -5.31 1.34
C ILE A 12 2.44 -5.43 2.31
N SER A 13 2.10 -4.34 2.97
CA SER A 13 0.92 -4.30 3.83
C SER A 13 -0.25 -3.78 3.02
N VAL A 14 -1.29 -4.60 2.92
CA VAL A 14 -2.50 -4.29 2.15
C VAL A 14 -3.59 -3.86 3.12
N ILE A 15 -4.10 -2.64 2.95
CA ILE A 15 -5.12 -2.09 3.83
C ILE A 15 -6.37 -1.81 3.01
N ASP A 16 -7.45 -2.52 3.30
CA ASP A 16 -8.71 -2.39 2.58
C ASP A 16 -9.82 -2.94 3.48
N ASP A 17 -10.92 -2.21 3.61
CA ASP A 17 -12.03 -2.65 4.45
C ASP A 17 -12.90 -3.71 3.77
N ASP A 18 -12.75 -3.92 2.47
CA ASP A 18 -13.47 -4.94 1.73
C ASP A 18 -12.69 -6.25 1.78
N HIS A 19 -13.26 -7.26 2.45
CA HIS A 19 -12.58 -8.55 2.63
C HIS A 19 -12.24 -9.23 1.29
N ALA A 20 -13.17 -9.23 0.34
CA ALA A 20 -12.93 -9.90 -0.94
C ALA A 20 -11.83 -9.23 -1.73
N VAL A 21 -11.83 -7.90 -1.76
CA VAL A 21 -10.79 -7.13 -2.46
C VAL A 21 -9.45 -7.34 -1.78
N ARG A 22 -9.45 -7.31 -0.45
CA ARG A 22 -8.23 -7.49 0.35
C ARG A 22 -7.59 -8.85 0.07
N GLU A 23 -8.39 -9.92 0.06
CA GLU A 23 -7.87 -11.25 -0.20
C GLU A 23 -7.40 -11.42 -1.64
N ALA A 24 -8.14 -10.88 -2.60
CA ALA A 24 -7.74 -10.95 -4.01
C ALA A 24 -6.41 -10.21 -4.24
N THR A 25 -6.25 -9.06 -3.61
CA THR A 25 -5.02 -8.27 -3.73
C THR A 25 -3.85 -9.03 -3.12
N LYS A 26 -4.06 -9.64 -1.96
CA LYS A 26 -3.03 -10.45 -1.31
C LYS A 26 -2.58 -11.59 -2.22
N ASP A 27 -3.54 -12.31 -2.79
CA ASP A 27 -3.23 -13.45 -3.66
C ASP A 27 -2.45 -13.00 -4.91
N LEU A 28 -2.85 -11.87 -5.47
CA LEU A 28 -2.14 -11.31 -6.62
C LEU A 28 -0.69 -10.98 -6.27
N LEU A 29 -0.47 -10.30 -5.16
CA LEU A 29 0.87 -9.92 -4.74
C LEU A 29 1.75 -11.14 -4.49
N ARG A 30 1.20 -12.16 -3.86
CA ARG A 30 1.93 -13.42 -3.63
C ARG A 30 2.29 -14.09 -4.95
N SER A 31 1.39 -14.06 -5.92
CA SER A 31 1.67 -14.64 -7.25
C SER A 31 2.80 -13.90 -7.96
N LEU A 32 3.00 -12.62 -7.61
CA LEU A 32 4.07 -11.82 -8.19
C LEU A 32 5.39 -11.92 -7.39
N GLY A 33 5.41 -12.75 -6.35
CA GLY A 33 6.63 -13.00 -5.60
C GLY A 33 6.82 -12.15 -4.35
N TYR A 34 5.81 -11.40 -3.95
CA TYR A 34 5.90 -10.57 -2.75
C TYR A 34 5.25 -11.25 -1.55
N GLU A 35 5.72 -10.91 -0.35
CA GLU A 35 5.04 -11.28 0.86
C GLU A 35 3.95 -10.22 1.10
N ALA A 36 2.73 -10.65 1.36
CA ALA A 36 1.61 -9.73 1.58
C ALA A 36 0.91 -10.04 2.90
N VAL A 37 0.71 -9.00 3.69
CA VAL A 37 -0.02 -9.08 4.95
C VAL A 37 -1.19 -8.10 4.85
N THR A 38 -2.36 -8.50 5.34
CA THR A 38 -3.58 -7.73 5.15
C THR A 38 -4.09 -7.13 6.45
N PHE A 39 -4.73 -5.97 6.33
CA PHE A 39 -5.34 -5.25 7.45
C PHE A 39 -6.70 -4.72 7.00
N GLU A 40 -7.69 -4.80 7.86
CA GLU A 40 -9.05 -4.36 7.54
C GLU A 40 -9.24 -2.85 7.70
N SER A 41 -8.29 -2.17 8.34
CA SER A 41 -8.36 -0.73 8.57
C SER A 41 -6.97 -0.14 8.77
N ALA A 42 -6.88 1.17 8.62
CA ALA A 42 -5.63 1.89 8.89
C ALA A 42 -5.27 1.76 10.37
N GLU A 43 -6.28 1.82 11.24
CA GLU A 43 -6.07 1.68 12.68
C GLU A 43 -5.49 0.31 13.02
N ALA A 44 -6.01 -0.76 12.39
CA ALA A 44 -5.49 -2.10 12.60
C ALA A 44 -4.02 -2.20 12.20
N PHE A 45 -3.67 -1.58 11.07
CA PHE A 45 -2.28 -1.54 10.62
C PHE A 45 -1.39 -0.82 11.64
N LEU A 46 -1.80 0.35 12.09
CA LEU A 46 -1.00 1.13 13.03
C LEU A 46 -0.84 0.41 14.37
N ASN A 47 -1.91 -0.22 14.84
CA ASN A 47 -1.88 -0.92 16.12
C ASN A 47 -1.08 -2.22 16.09
N SER A 48 -0.86 -2.78 14.91
CA SER A 48 -0.13 -4.03 14.77
C SER A 48 1.37 -3.87 14.94
N GLY A 49 1.89 -2.66 14.78
CA GLY A 49 3.33 -2.44 14.75
C GLY A 49 3.99 -2.92 13.46
N ALA A 50 3.20 -3.35 12.49
CA ALA A 50 3.73 -3.95 11.26
C ALA A 50 4.52 -2.98 10.37
N PHE A 51 4.39 -1.67 10.59
CA PHE A 51 5.08 -0.73 9.71
C PHE A 51 6.61 -0.90 9.76
N ALA A 52 7.15 -1.38 10.87
CA ALA A 52 8.58 -1.61 10.98
C ALA A 52 9.08 -2.69 10.02
N GLU A 53 8.20 -3.59 9.62
CA GLU A 53 8.53 -4.69 8.70
C GLU A 53 7.93 -4.49 7.32
N THR A 54 7.27 -3.36 7.09
CA THR A 54 6.58 -3.09 5.84
C THR A 54 7.51 -2.34 4.89
N ALA A 55 7.68 -2.86 3.68
CA ALA A 55 8.47 -2.21 2.65
C ALA A 55 7.61 -1.26 1.82
N CYS A 56 6.31 -1.53 1.70
CA CYS A 56 5.39 -0.72 0.92
C CYS A 56 3.98 -0.92 1.43
N ILE A 57 3.19 0.15 1.45
CA ILE A 57 1.80 0.11 1.85
C ILE A 57 0.93 0.26 0.60
N LEU A 58 -0.03 -0.65 0.44
CA LEU A 58 -1.02 -0.60 -0.62
C LEU A 58 -2.36 -0.40 0.07
N THR A 59 -2.95 0.78 -0.05
CA THR A 59 -4.14 1.12 0.71
C THR A 59 -5.26 1.67 -0.14
N ASP A 60 -6.49 1.30 0.21
CA ASP A 60 -7.67 1.97 -0.34
C ASP A 60 -7.67 3.42 0.16
N VAL A 61 -8.20 4.31 -0.66
CA VAL A 61 -8.37 5.71 -0.27
C VAL A 61 -9.52 5.84 0.74
N GLN A 62 -10.64 5.20 0.45
CA GLN A 62 -11.87 5.37 1.24
C GLN A 62 -12.13 4.18 2.14
N MET A 63 -12.07 4.44 3.43
CA MET A 63 -12.33 3.44 4.46
C MET A 63 -13.01 4.12 5.64
N PRO A 64 -13.86 3.39 6.39
CA PRO A 64 -14.43 3.95 7.61
C PRO A 64 -13.33 4.29 8.61
N GLY A 65 -13.56 5.34 9.38
CA GLY A 65 -12.56 5.80 10.33
C GLY A 65 -11.43 6.53 9.63
N MET A 66 -10.19 6.14 9.90
CA MET A 66 -9.03 6.75 9.24
C MET A 66 -8.96 6.25 7.80
N ASP A 67 -9.09 7.14 6.82
CA ASP A 67 -8.96 6.77 5.41
C ASP A 67 -7.49 6.74 4.99
N GLY A 68 -7.24 6.38 3.72
CA GLY A 68 -5.88 6.27 3.22
C GLY A 68 -5.11 7.58 3.21
N VAL A 69 -5.79 8.69 2.94
CA VAL A 69 -5.16 10.00 2.95
C VAL A 69 -4.76 10.39 4.37
N ALA A 70 -5.65 10.14 5.33
CA ALA A 70 -5.37 10.42 6.73
C ALA A 70 -4.21 9.55 7.23
N LEU A 71 -4.13 8.30 6.78
CA LEU A 71 -3.01 7.42 7.12
C LEU A 71 -1.70 7.99 6.62
N GLN A 72 -1.65 8.45 5.37
CA GLN A 72 -0.46 9.06 4.81
C GLN A 72 -0.03 10.27 5.64
N THR A 73 -0.97 11.14 5.95
CA THR A 73 -0.69 12.34 6.76
C THR A 73 -0.15 11.95 8.14
N PHE A 74 -0.77 10.94 8.76
CA PHE A 74 -0.35 10.48 10.07
C PHE A 74 1.10 9.98 10.04
N LEU A 75 1.42 9.12 9.07
CA LEU A 75 2.76 8.55 8.97
C LEU A 75 3.81 9.63 8.73
N LEU A 76 3.54 10.56 7.83
CA LEU A 76 4.48 11.64 7.54
C LEU A 76 4.68 12.54 8.76
N SER A 77 3.61 12.83 9.49
CA SER A 77 3.72 13.70 10.67
C SER A 77 4.49 13.04 11.81
N HIS A 78 4.62 11.72 11.78
CA HIS A 78 5.37 10.97 12.77
C HIS A 78 6.76 10.55 12.26
N GLY A 79 7.20 11.13 11.15
CA GLY A 79 8.52 10.88 10.62
C GLY A 79 8.69 9.56 9.87
N HIS A 80 7.59 8.92 9.51
CA HIS A 80 7.63 7.67 8.76
C HIS A 80 7.40 7.94 7.28
N SER A 81 8.34 7.50 6.44
CA SER A 81 8.26 7.75 5.00
C SER A 81 8.17 6.45 4.20
N LEU A 82 7.28 5.57 4.63
CA LEU A 82 7.04 4.32 3.90
C LEU A 82 6.45 4.62 2.52
N PRO A 83 6.94 3.93 1.48
CA PRO A 83 6.32 4.04 0.16
C PRO A 83 4.85 3.63 0.22
N MET A 84 3.98 4.44 -0.38
CA MET A 84 2.55 4.17 -0.40
C MET A 84 2.01 4.18 -1.82
N ILE A 85 1.11 3.26 -2.09
CA ILE A 85 0.36 3.17 -3.34
C ILE A 85 -1.11 3.18 -2.97
N PHE A 86 -1.87 4.07 -3.59
CA PHE A 86 -3.30 4.23 -3.31
C PHE A 86 -4.14 3.55 -4.37
N ILE A 87 -5.22 2.92 -3.94
CA ILE A 87 -6.18 2.26 -4.83
C ILE A 87 -7.56 2.81 -4.48
N THR A 88 -8.37 3.11 -5.49
CA THR A 88 -9.72 3.63 -5.25
C THR A 88 -10.69 3.17 -6.34
N ALA A 89 -11.93 2.93 -5.93
CA ALA A 89 -13.04 2.72 -6.85
C ALA A 89 -13.70 4.06 -7.22
N PHE A 90 -13.36 5.13 -6.52
CA PHE A 90 -13.99 6.44 -6.68
C PHE A 90 -12.91 7.50 -6.94
N PRO A 91 -12.43 7.60 -8.19
CA PRO A 91 -11.33 8.53 -8.50
C PRO A 91 -11.72 9.99 -8.26
N ASP A 92 -10.75 10.73 -7.73
CA ASP A 92 -10.90 12.14 -7.43
C ASP A 92 -9.55 12.80 -7.74
N ASP A 93 -9.56 13.76 -8.68
CA ASP A 93 -8.32 14.37 -9.14
C ASP A 93 -7.62 15.18 -8.04
N ASP A 94 -8.38 15.79 -7.14
CA ASP A 94 -7.78 16.55 -6.05
C ASP A 94 -7.09 15.62 -5.05
N VAL A 95 -7.70 14.51 -4.75
CA VAL A 95 -7.11 13.49 -3.87
C VAL A 95 -5.86 12.92 -4.51
N LYS A 96 -5.93 12.60 -5.81
CA LYS A 96 -4.78 12.07 -6.54
C LYS A 96 -3.60 13.03 -6.45
N ARG A 97 -3.85 14.30 -6.73
CA ARG A 97 -2.79 15.31 -6.69
C ARG A 97 -2.21 15.41 -5.28
N LYS A 98 -3.08 15.43 -4.28
CA LYS A 98 -2.65 15.56 -2.89
C LYS A 98 -1.72 14.41 -2.47
N VAL A 99 -2.12 13.17 -2.74
CA VAL A 99 -1.31 12.02 -2.29
C VAL A 99 -0.02 11.89 -3.08
N LEU A 100 -0.03 12.21 -4.38
CA LEU A 100 1.18 12.15 -5.18
C LEU A 100 2.15 13.27 -4.79
N ASP A 101 1.65 14.47 -4.54
CA ASP A 101 2.48 15.57 -4.07
C ASP A 101 3.10 15.28 -2.71
N ALA A 102 2.43 14.49 -1.89
CA ALA A 102 2.93 14.09 -0.58
C ALA A 102 3.88 12.90 -0.67
N GLY A 103 4.17 12.39 -1.87
CA GLY A 103 5.18 11.38 -2.07
C GLY A 103 4.69 9.98 -2.40
N ALA A 104 3.39 9.78 -2.64
CA ALA A 104 2.88 8.47 -3.02
C ALA A 104 3.49 8.02 -4.34
N TYR A 105 3.71 6.71 -4.47
CA TYR A 105 4.31 6.12 -5.67
C TYR A 105 3.28 5.70 -6.71
N GLY A 106 2.01 5.74 -6.37
CA GLY A 106 0.97 5.42 -7.33
C GLY A 106 -0.41 5.72 -6.82
N TYR A 107 -1.32 5.88 -7.77
CA TYR A 107 -2.73 6.10 -7.51
C TYR A 107 -3.47 5.34 -8.60
N LEU A 108 -4.05 4.20 -8.25
CA LEU A 108 -4.67 3.29 -9.22
C LEU A 108 -6.18 3.27 -9.02
N VAL A 109 -6.90 3.28 -10.15
CA VAL A 109 -8.37 3.23 -10.14
C VAL A 109 -8.81 1.80 -10.42
N LYS A 110 -9.71 1.27 -9.59
CA LYS A 110 -10.25 -0.08 -9.76
C LYS A 110 -11.25 -0.10 -10.93
N PRO A 111 -11.26 -1.13 -11.77
CA PRO A 111 -10.26 -2.19 -11.85
C PRO A 111 -8.98 -1.70 -12.51
N PHE A 112 -7.85 -2.19 -12.05
CA PHE A 112 -6.55 -1.78 -12.60
C PHE A 112 -5.81 -2.97 -13.19
N ASP A 113 -4.85 -2.70 -14.08
CA ASP A 113 -4.01 -3.72 -14.66
C ASP A 113 -2.96 -4.19 -13.67
N GLU A 114 -2.69 -5.50 -13.66
CA GLU A 114 -1.61 -6.05 -12.84
C GLU A 114 -0.28 -5.40 -13.18
N SER A 115 -0.03 -5.14 -14.46
CA SER A 115 1.23 -4.54 -14.88
C SER A 115 1.42 -3.14 -14.31
N ARG A 116 0.34 -2.38 -14.16
CA ARG A 116 0.42 -1.05 -13.57
C ARG A 116 0.73 -1.13 -12.08
N LEU A 117 0.08 -2.06 -11.39
CA LEU A 117 0.36 -2.27 -9.97
C LEU A 117 1.81 -2.71 -9.78
N LEU A 118 2.26 -3.68 -10.58
CA LEU A 118 3.63 -4.17 -10.49
C LEU A 118 4.64 -3.05 -10.72
N HIS A 119 4.38 -2.21 -11.72
CA HIS A 119 5.27 -1.08 -12.01
C HIS A 119 5.37 -0.12 -10.82
N CYS A 120 4.23 0.20 -10.19
CA CYS A 120 4.23 1.07 -9.01
C CYS A 120 5.03 0.45 -7.87
N ILE A 121 4.87 -0.85 -7.65
CA ILE A 121 5.60 -1.55 -6.59
C ILE A 121 7.09 -1.56 -6.87
N GLU A 122 7.48 -1.88 -8.10
CA GLU A 122 8.89 -1.90 -8.48
C GLU A 122 9.52 -0.53 -8.30
N THR A 123 8.82 0.53 -8.69
CA THR A 123 9.30 1.89 -8.51
C THR A 123 9.45 2.21 -7.02
N ALA A 124 8.47 1.84 -6.21
CA ALA A 124 8.51 2.07 -4.77
C ALA A 124 9.67 1.34 -4.11
N MET A 125 9.92 0.10 -4.54
CA MET A 125 10.97 -0.74 -3.95
C MET A 125 12.36 -0.36 -4.41
N ALA A 126 12.49 0.42 -5.47
CA ALA A 126 13.79 0.84 -6.00
C ALA A 126 14.45 1.92 -5.15
N HIS A 127 13.72 2.46 -4.19
CA HIS A 127 14.23 3.57 -3.36
C HIS A 127 14.63 3.19 -1.94
#